data_020bf56ad1a545382c2a0169e00a0217
#
_entry.id   020bf56ad1a545382c2a0169e00a0217
#
_cell.length_a   1.000
_cell.length_b   1.000
_cell.length_c   1.000
_cell.angle_alpha   90.00
_cell.angle_beta   90.00
_cell.angle_gamma   90.00
#
_symmetry.space_group_name_H-M   'P 1'
#
loop_
_entity.id
_entity.type
_entity.pdbx_description
1 polymer ?
#
loop_
_entity_poly.entity_id
_entity_poly.type
_entity_poly.pdbx_seq_one_letter_code
_entity_poly.pdbx_strand_id
1 'polypeptide(L)'
;MNKIYIPENYKPVLDAYDTQRAIAYIKETFQQEFSKALNLKRVSAPLFVTESSGLNDNLNGYERPVAFDIPAVGMDAQVVHSLAKWKRLALKRYNFTVGNGLYTDMNAIRRDESLDNIHSIYVDQWDWEKIITRENRNLDFMKLIVRAIVGAICDTNDRLHVRFPQLRTELSRNVTFITAQELEDMYPDLETGSQRENAFVREHKTACIMQIGGLLRSGKPHDGRAPDYDDWNLNCDIFFWDETLNRALEISSMGIRVDAESLDRQLTLAHCDDRRTLPFHKMLLNDELPLTIGGGIGQSRLSMLMMGCAHIGEVQSSVWDGETVEACTKAGIPLL
;
A
#
# COMPACT_ATOMS: atom_id res chain seq x y z
N MET A 1 14.93 13.35 -17.60
CA MET A 1 13.94 14.12 -16.81
C MET A 1 14.43 14.12 -15.38
N ASN A 2 14.40 15.26 -14.68
CA ASN A 2 14.74 15.28 -13.26
C ASN A 2 13.78 14.33 -12.53
N LYS A 3 14.33 13.41 -11.73
CA LYS A 3 13.53 12.45 -10.93
C LYS A 3 12.73 13.18 -9.84
N ILE A 4 13.22 14.33 -9.38
CA ILE A 4 12.63 15.12 -8.30
C ILE A 4 11.95 16.35 -8.88
N TYR A 5 10.65 16.46 -8.61
CA TYR A 5 9.84 17.63 -8.92
C TYR A 5 9.60 18.45 -7.65
N ILE A 6 9.92 19.73 -7.68
CA ILE A 6 9.65 20.66 -6.59
C ILE A 6 8.72 21.74 -7.11
N PRO A 7 7.53 21.90 -6.52
CA PRO A 7 6.59 22.95 -6.93
C PRO A 7 7.22 24.34 -6.79
N GLU A 8 6.89 25.24 -7.70
CA GLU A 8 7.35 26.63 -7.65
C GLU A 8 6.88 27.29 -6.34
N ASN A 9 7.82 27.97 -5.67
CA ASN A 9 7.59 28.63 -4.37
C ASN A 9 7.16 27.69 -3.23
N TYR A 10 7.34 26.37 -3.36
CA TYR A 10 7.08 25.44 -2.27
C TYR A 10 7.95 25.78 -1.04
N LYS A 11 7.32 25.71 0.13
CA LYS A 11 7.99 25.79 1.43
C LYS A 11 7.31 24.86 2.40
N PRO A 12 8.08 24.08 3.20
CA PRO A 12 7.51 23.30 4.28
C PRO A 12 6.65 24.18 5.21
N VAL A 13 5.47 23.70 5.55
CA VAL A 13 4.51 24.46 6.41
C VAL A 13 4.92 24.39 7.87
N LEU A 14 5.50 23.27 8.29
CA LEU A 14 5.96 23.01 9.65
C LEU A 14 7.50 23.02 9.69
N ASP A 15 8.06 23.45 10.82
CA ASP A 15 9.48 23.22 11.11
C ASP A 15 9.73 21.74 11.44
N ALA A 16 11.00 21.36 11.59
CA ALA A 16 11.38 19.96 11.81
C ALA A 16 10.80 19.39 13.12
N TYR A 17 10.69 20.20 14.18
CA TYR A 17 10.15 19.76 15.46
C TYR A 17 8.63 19.52 15.37
N ASP A 18 7.89 20.45 14.80
CA ASP A 18 6.45 20.34 14.62
C ASP A 18 6.10 19.26 13.58
N THR A 19 6.95 19.03 12.57
CA THR A 19 6.84 17.91 11.64
C THR A 19 6.86 16.57 12.39
N GLN A 20 7.82 16.36 13.29
CA GLN A 20 7.87 15.12 14.09
C GLN A 20 6.63 14.93 14.97
N ARG A 21 6.13 16.02 15.56
CA ARG A 21 4.89 16.00 16.37
C ARG A 21 3.66 15.68 15.52
N ALA A 22 3.60 16.22 14.30
CA ALA A 22 2.50 15.95 13.37
C ALA A 22 2.53 14.49 12.90
N ILE A 23 3.69 13.94 12.54
CA ILE A 23 3.86 12.52 12.19
C ILE A 23 3.37 11.62 13.33
N ALA A 24 3.82 11.88 14.56
CA ALA A 24 3.40 11.09 15.73
C ALA A 24 1.87 11.16 15.92
N TYR A 25 1.29 12.36 15.81
CA TYR A 25 -0.15 12.57 15.94
C TYR A 25 -0.95 11.86 14.84
N ILE A 26 -0.51 11.95 13.58
CA ILE A 26 -1.13 11.25 12.44
C ILE A 26 -1.12 9.74 12.70
N LYS A 27 0.04 9.18 13.04
CA LYS A 27 0.19 7.74 13.26
C LYS A 27 -0.70 7.24 14.40
N GLU A 28 -0.71 7.91 15.52
CA GLU A 28 -1.54 7.55 16.68
C GLU A 28 -3.05 7.68 16.37
N THR A 29 -3.47 8.79 15.79
CA THR A 29 -4.87 9.05 15.48
C THR A 29 -5.39 8.09 14.43
N PHE A 30 -4.64 7.90 13.34
CA PHE A 30 -5.06 6.99 12.27
C PHE A 30 -5.18 5.54 12.75
N GLN A 31 -4.23 5.04 13.54
CA GLN A 31 -4.32 3.69 14.10
C GLN A 31 -5.59 3.48 14.93
N GLN A 32 -6.01 4.47 15.69
CA GLN A 32 -7.23 4.41 16.49
C GLN A 32 -8.49 4.38 15.60
N GLU A 33 -8.62 5.32 14.67
CA GLU A 33 -9.78 5.41 13.77
C GLU A 33 -9.88 4.18 12.86
N PHE A 34 -8.77 3.77 12.26
CA PHE A 34 -8.66 2.65 11.35
C PHE A 34 -8.98 1.30 12.04
N SER A 35 -8.35 1.05 13.20
CA SER A 35 -8.57 -0.20 13.93
C SER A 35 -10.02 -0.33 14.41
N LYS A 36 -10.64 0.78 14.79
CA LYS A 36 -12.06 0.84 15.15
C LYS A 36 -12.97 0.60 13.94
N ALA A 37 -12.71 1.28 12.82
CA ALA A 37 -13.53 1.18 11.61
C ALA A 37 -13.59 -0.24 11.04
N LEU A 38 -12.49 -0.98 11.10
CA LEU A 38 -12.40 -2.33 10.54
C LEU A 38 -12.40 -3.46 11.58
N ASN A 39 -12.51 -3.14 12.88
CA ASN A 39 -12.41 -4.13 13.98
C ASN A 39 -11.10 -4.92 13.95
N LEU A 40 -9.98 -4.18 13.99
CA LEU A 40 -8.63 -4.75 13.93
C LEU A 40 -7.96 -4.73 15.30
N LYS A 41 -7.08 -5.71 15.54
CA LYS A 41 -6.18 -5.77 16.69
C LYS A 41 -4.73 -5.65 16.25
N ARG A 42 -3.95 -4.80 16.91
CA ARG A 42 -2.52 -4.72 16.64
C ARG A 42 -1.81 -5.99 17.08
N VAL A 43 -0.94 -6.52 16.23
CA VAL A 43 -0.13 -7.72 16.51
C VAL A 43 1.35 -7.45 16.25
N SER A 44 2.22 -8.26 16.83
CA SER A 44 3.64 -8.30 16.50
C SER A 44 3.83 -9.06 15.19
N ALA A 45 4.68 -8.56 14.31
CA ALA A 45 4.99 -9.15 13.02
C ALA A 45 6.51 -9.27 12.80
N PRO A 46 6.95 -10.19 11.92
CA PRO A 46 8.37 -10.35 11.62
C PRO A 46 8.88 -9.21 10.74
N LEU A 47 10.13 -8.79 10.97
CA LEU A 47 10.89 -7.93 10.06
C LEU A 47 11.45 -8.73 8.87
N PHE A 48 11.71 -10.00 9.07
CA PHE A 48 12.31 -10.91 8.09
C PHE A 48 11.68 -12.31 8.21
N VAL A 49 11.73 -13.04 7.11
CA VAL A 49 11.26 -14.43 7.01
C VAL A 49 12.30 -15.29 6.30
N THR A 50 12.23 -16.61 6.46
CA THR A 50 13.08 -17.52 5.69
C THR A 50 12.55 -17.63 4.27
N GLU A 51 13.44 -17.75 3.29
CA GLU A 51 13.05 -17.92 1.88
C GLU A 51 12.18 -19.17 1.70
N SER A 52 12.56 -20.28 2.33
CA SER A 52 11.86 -21.56 2.27
C SER A 52 10.42 -21.54 2.77
N SER A 53 10.02 -20.51 3.53
CA SER A 53 8.65 -20.34 4.02
C SER A 53 7.66 -19.95 2.91
N GLY A 54 8.14 -19.32 1.82
CA GLY A 54 7.31 -18.74 0.76
C GLY A 54 6.46 -17.54 1.20
N LEU A 55 6.77 -16.95 2.37
CA LEU A 55 5.97 -15.88 2.96
C LEU A 55 6.38 -14.49 2.48
N ASN A 56 7.60 -14.31 1.94
CA ASN A 56 8.00 -13.02 1.41
C ASN A 56 7.21 -12.68 0.13
N ASP A 57 7.04 -11.40 -0.11
CA ASP A 57 6.43 -10.90 -1.34
C ASP A 57 7.50 -10.80 -2.43
N ASN A 58 7.20 -11.31 -3.61
CA ASN A 58 8.09 -11.22 -4.76
C ASN A 58 7.82 -9.96 -5.61
N LEU A 59 6.91 -9.10 -5.17
CA LEU A 59 6.47 -7.90 -5.90
C LEU A 59 6.16 -8.23 -7.38
N ASN A 60 6.88 -7.59 -8.33
CA ASN A 60 6.76 -7.88 -9.76
C ASN A 60 7.62 -9.07 -10.24
N GLY A 61 8.43 -9.66 -9.34
CA GLY A 61 9.23 -10.86 -9.60
C GLY A 61 10.70 -10.60 -10.02
N TYR A 62 11.10 -9.35 -10.17
CA TYR A 62 12.50 -8.97 -10.49
C TYR A 62 13.21 -8.29 -9.32
N GLU A 63 12.49 -7.79 -8.34
CA GLU A 63 13.04 -7.11 -7.16
C GLU A 63 13.73 -8.13 -6.24
N ARG A 64 14.95 -7.79 -5.85
CA ARG A 64 15.79 -8.64 -5.00
C ARG A 64 15.58 -8.31 -3.53
N PRO A 65 15.27 -9.27 -2.66
CA PRO A 65 15.20 -9.02 -1.22
C PRO A 65 16.60 -8.73 -0.65
N VAL A 66 16.64 -8.05 0.49
CA VAL A 66 17.85 -7.98 1.33
C VAL A 66 17.93 -9.29 2.12
N ALA A 67 18.87 -10.15 1.75
CA ALA A 67 19.10 -11.45 2.37
C ALA A 67 20.33 -11.40 3.29
N PHE A 68 20.29 -12.22 4.36
CA PHE A 68 21.39 -12.41 5.30
C PHE A 68 21.32 -13.80 5.93
N ASP A 69 22.46 -14.30 6.38
CA ASP A 69 22.56 -15.57 7.10
C ASP A 69 22.22 -15.39 8.59
N ILE A 70 21.67 -16.43 9.20
CA ILE A 70 21.43 -16.50 10.65
C ILE A 70 22.16 -17.72 11.21
N PRO A 71 23.42 -17.56 11.62
CA PRO A 71 24.25 -18.69 12.09
C PRO A 71 23.62 -19.47 13.22
N ALA A 72 22.93 -18.79 14.15
CA ALA A 72 22.31 -19.43 15.32
C ALA A 72 21.23 -20.48 14.96
N VAL A 73 20.62 -20.36 13.77
CA VAL A 73 19.59 -21.32 13.30
C VAL A 73 20.02 -22.07 12.04
N GLY A 74 21.17 -21.74 11.45
CA GLY A 74 21.71 -22.38 10.25
C GLY A 74 20.83 -22.16 9.00
N MET A 75 20.19 -20.98 8.88
CA MET A 75 19.26 -20.66 7.80
C MET A 75 19.50 -19.24 7.31
N ASP A 76 19.17 -19.01 6.03
CA ASP A 76 19.13 -17.69 5.44
C ASP A 76 17.74 -17.05 5.62
N ALA A 77 17.71 -15.75 5.80
CA ALA A 77 16.51 -14.95 5.93
C ALA A 77 16.53 -13.77 4.97
N GLN A 78 15.35 -13.23 4.72
CA GLN A 78 15.11 -12.09 3.85
C GLN A 78 14.29 -11.07 4.61
N VAL A 79 14.70 -9.79 4.58
CA VAL A 79 13.84 -8.69 5.03
C VAL A 79 12.59 -8.66 4.15
N VAL A 80 11.43 -8.51 4.76
CA VAL A 80 10.17 -8.57 4.01
C VAL A 80 10.02 -7.41 3.02
N HIS A 81 9.41 -7.70 1.87
CA HIS A 81 8.91 -6.68 0.94
C HIS A 81 7.47 -6.28 1.25
N SER A 82 6.67 -7.22 1.75
CA SER A 82 5.35 -7.02 2.35
C SER A 82 5.01 -8.17 3.29
N LEU A 83 3.96 -8.00 4.09
CA LEU A 83 3.44 -9.04 5.00
C LEU A 83 2.13 -9.67 4.49
N ALA A 84 1.79 -9.49 3.20
CA ALA A 84 0.51 -9.92 2.64
C ALA A 84 0.18 -11.39 2.94
N LYS A 85 1.13 -12.30 2.69
CA LYS A 85 0.96 -13.74 2.96
C LYS A 85 1.05 -14.08 4.45
N TRP A 86 1.97 -13.46 5.16
CA TRP A 86 2.16 -13.71 6.58
C TRP A 86 0.93 -13.35 7.42
N LYS A 87 0.26 -12.22 7.13
CA LYS A 87 -0.93 -11.76 7.88
C LYS A 87 -2.04 -12.79 7.88
N ARG A 88 -2.32 -13.39 6.73
CA ARG A 88 -3.34 -14.43 6.59
C ARG A 88 -3.01 -15.68 7.42
N LEU A 89 -1.73 -16.09 7.40
CA LEU A 89 -1.24 -17.19 8.24
C LEU A 89 -1.33 -16.85 9.73
N ALA A 90 -1.03 -15.61 10.12
CA ALA A 90 -1.11 -15.14 11.48
C ALA A 90 -2.55 -15.16 12.02
N LEU A 91 -3.54 -14.78 11.22
CA LEU A 91 -4.95 -14.88 11.61
C LEU A 91 -5.34 -16.30 12.00
N LYS A 92 -4.92 -17.32 11.22
CA LYS A 92 -5.12 -18.73 11.58
C LYS A 92 -4.39 -19.10 12.87
N ARG A 93 -3.09 -18.77 12.96
CA ARG A 93 -2.24 -19.12 14.10
C ARG A 93 -2.72 -18.51 15.42
N TYR A 94 -3.27 -17.30 15.36
CA TYR A 94 -3.73 -16.56 16.54
C TYR A 94 -5.21 -16.79 16.84
N ASN A 95 -5.88 -17.71 16.12
CA ASN A 95 -7.27 -18.06 16.28
C ASN A 95 -8.24 -16.87 16.18
N PHE A 96 -8.00 -15.96 15.22
CA PHE A 96 -8.95 -14.92 14.91
C PHE A 96 -10.23 -15.49 14.33
N THR A 97 -11.35 -14.81 14.55
CA THR A 97 -12.68 -15.24 14.10
C THR A 97 -13.23 -14.33 13.00
N VAL A 98 -14.24 -14.79 12.28
CA VAL A 98 -14.93 -14.03 11.23
C VAL A 98 -15.36 -12.65 11.74
N GLY A 99 -15.13 -11.62 10.92
CA GLY A 99 -15.43 -10.23 11.25
C GLY A 99 -14.35 -9.51 12.07
N ASN A 100 -13.35 -10.24 12.57
CA ASN A 100 -12.18 -9.68 13.24
C ASN A 100 -10.96 -9.70 12.33
N GLY A 101 -10.02 -8.80 12.59
CA GLY A 101 -8.78 -8.73 11.84
C GLY A 101 -7.60 -8.25 12.68
N LEU A 102 -6.46 -8.27 12.06
CA LEU A 102 -5.21 -7.76 12.63
C LEU A 102 -4.66 -6.59 11.80
N TYR A 103 -3.84 -5.76 12.44
CA TYR A 103 -2.91 -4.87 11.75
C TYR A 103 -1.57 -4.86 12.47
N THR A 104 -0.54 -4.44 11.76
CA THR A 104 0.81 -4.30 12.29
C THR A 104 1.54 -3.16 11.60
N ASP A 105 2.58 -2.63 12.27
CA ASP A 105 3.53 -1.74 11.63
C ASP A 105 4.53 -2.60 10.86
N MET A 106 4.44 -2.59 9.53
CA MET A 106 5.37 -3.26 8.63
C MET A 106 6.50 -2.30 8.27
N ASN A 107 7.73 -2.78 8.36
CA ASN A 107 8.92 -2.12 7.85
C ASN A 107 9.56 -3.01 6.78
N ALA A 108 9.79 -2.47 5.60
CA ALA A 108 10.35 -3.20 4.48
C ALA A 108 11.53 -2.43 3.86
N ILE A 109 12.41 -3.16 3.18
CA ILE A 109 13.51 -2.59 2.40
C ILE A 109 13.33 -3.06 0.96
N ARG A 110 13.08 -2.12 0.06
CA ARG A 110 12.99 -2.34 -1.39
C ARG A 110 14.27 -1.82 -2.03
N ARG A 111 15.32 -2.64 -2.01
CA ARG A 111 16.68 -2.23 -2.41
C ARG A 111 16.81 -1.81 -3.87
N ASP A 112 15.92 -2.26 -4.73
CA ASP A 112 15.93 -1.97 -6.17
C ASP A 112 14.92 -0.86 -6.54
N GLU A 113 14.37 -0.12 -5.53
CA GLU A 113 13.41 0.96 -5.75
C GLU A 113 14.03 2.16 -6.45
N SER A 114 13.31 2.74 -7.39
CA SER A 114 13.66 4.02 -8.00
C SER A 114 13.21 5.17 -7.12
N LEU A 115 14.17 5.96 -6.63
CA LEU A 115 13.89 7.12 -5.80
C LEU A 115 13.25 8.27 -6.61
N ASP A 116 12.18 8.82 -6.06
CA ASP A 116 11.52 10.03 -6.55
C ASP A 116 10.83 10.76 -5.37
N ASN A 117 9.91 11.69 -5.65
CA ASN A 117 9.22 12.44 -4.60
C ASN A 117 8.44 11.57 -3.61
N ILE A 118 7.95 10.39 -4.03
CA ILE A 118 7.03 9.55 -3.26
C ILE A 118 7.54 8.12 -3.01
N HIS A 119 8.71 7.76 -3.56
CA HIS A 119 9.34 6.45 -3.40
C HIS A 119 10.62 6.54 -2.59
N SER A 120 10.77 5.62 -1.65
CA SER A 120 11.93 5.44 -0.78
C SER A 120 12.34 3.97 -0.75
N ILE A 121 13.62 3.71 -0.51
CA ILE A 121 14.14 2.34 -0.25
C ILE A 121 13.49 1.76 1.00
N TYR A 122 13.24 2.58 2.02
CA TYR A 122 12.51 2.20 3.21
C TYR A 122 11.00 2.39 3.01
N VAL A 123 10.23 1.34 3.25
CA VAL A 123 8.77 1.34 3.14
C VAL A 123 8.15 1.01 4.50
N ASP A 124 7.30 1.90 4.99
CA ASP A 124 6.53 1.71 6.22
C ASP A 124 5.02 1.68 5.91
N GLN A 125 4.33 0.64 6.38
CA GLN A 125 2.89 0.49 6.16
C GLN A 125 2.18 0.06 7.44
N TRP A 126 0.90 0.46 7.58
CA TRP A 126 -0.04 -0.31 8.37
C TRP A 126 -0.54 -1.46 7.50
N ASP A 127 0.04 -2.62 7.72
CA ASP A 127 -0.37 -3.84 7.05
C ASP A 127 -1.50 -4.50 7.84
N TRP A 128 -2.62 -4.78 7.18
CA TRP A 128 -3.83 -5.28 7.82
C TRP A 128 -4.45 -6.45 7.07
N GLU A 129 -5.21 -7.28 7.80
CA GLU A 129 -5.92 -8.43 7.25
C GLU A 129 -7.12 -8.76 8.13
N LYS A 130 -8.29 -9.07 7.52
CA LYS A 130 -9.55 -9.36 8.22
C LYS A 130 -10.19 -10.61 7.67
N ILE A 131 -10.70 -11.50 8.56
CA ILE A 131 -11.42 -12.70 8.15
C ILE A 131 -12.84 -12.33 7.68
N ILE A 132 -13.21 -12.84 6.52
CA ILE A 132 -14.52 -12.64 5.89
C ILE A 132 -15.23 -13.98 5.65
N THR A 133 -16.52 -13.92 5.37
CA THR A 133 -17.28 -15.09 4.91
C THR A 133 -17.19 -15.23 3.40
N ARG A 134 -17.67 -16.36 2.85
CA ARG A 134 -17.74 -16.56 1.41
C ARG A 134 -18.71 -15.59 0.73
N GLU A 135 -19.81 -15.24 1.41
CA GLU A 135 -20.79 -14.27 0.93
C GLU A 135 -20.22 -12.84 0.82
N ASN A 136 -19.19 -12.53 1.62
CA ASN A 136 -18.49 -11.25 1.55
C ASN A 136 -17.47 -11.17 0.41
N ARG A 137 -17.25 -12.25 -0.33
CA ARG A 137 -16.30 -12.30 -1.45
C ARG A 137 -16.89 -11.66 -2.70
N ASN A 138 -17.10 -10.35 -2.67
CA ASN A 138 -17.67 -9.57 -3.78
C ASN A 138 -17.21 -8.11 -3.73
N LEU A 139 -17.39 -7.40 -4.87
CA LEU A 139 -16.98 -6.00 -5.02
C LEU A 139 -17.75 -5.04 -4.09
N ASP A 140 -19.01 -5.31 -3.79
CA ASP A 140 -19.80 -4.41 -2.94
C ASP A 140 -19.27 -4.40 -1.51
N PHE A 141 -18.91 -5.57 -0.97
CA PHE A 141 -18.25 -5.66 0.32
C PHE A 141 -16.88 -4.95 0.30
N MET A 142 -16.07 -5.15 -0.75
CA MET A 142 -14.80 -4.43 -0.90
C MET A 142 -15.00 -2.91 -0.91
N LYS A 143 -16.00 -2.40 -1.64
CA LYS A 143 -16.33 -0.97 -1.67
C LYS A 143 -16.76 -0.43 -0.29
N LEU A 144 -17.44 -1.23 0.54
CA LEU A 144 -17.75 -0.85 1.93
C LEU A 144 -16.48 -0.68 2.75
N ILE A 145 -15.54 -1.60 2.64
CA ILE A 145 -14.24 -1.52 3.33
C ILE A 145 -13.43 -0.32 2.86
N VAL A 146 -13.38 -0.05 1.56
CA VAL A 146 -12.71 1.15 1.00
C VAL A 146 -13.29 2.43 1.60
N ARG A 147 -14.63 2.56 1.65
CA ARG A 147 -15.26 3.75 2.26
C ARG A 147 -14.93 3.90 3.74
N ALA A 148 -14.83 2.80 4.48
CA ALA A 148 -14.44 2.83 5.89
C ALA A 148 -12.98 3.30 6.07
N ILE A 149 -12.05 2.85 5.21
CA ILE A 149 -10.65 3.29 5.21
C ILE A 149 -10.56 4.78 4.87
N VAL A 150 -11.20 5.23 3.79
CA VAL A 150 -11.22 6.64 3.40
C VAL A 150 -11.85 7.51 4.50
N GLY A 151 -12.90 7.02 5.15
CA GLY A 151 -13.48 7.68 6.33
C GLY A 151 -12.46 7.89 7.44
N ALA A 152 -11.73 6.85 7.83
CA ALA A 152 -10.69 6.95 8.88
C ALA A 152 -9.53 7.89 8.49
N ILE A 153 -9.14 7.91 7.21
CA ILE A 153 -8.14 8.86 6.68
C ILE A 153 -8.64 10.30 6.83
N CYS A 154 -9.85 10.59 6.36
CA CYS A 154 -10.41 11.94 6.45
C CYS A 154 -10.66 12.38 7.89
N ASP A 155 -11.13 11.49 8.79
CA ASP A 155 -11.29 11.80 10.22
C ASP A 155 -9.96 12.15 10.88
N THR A 156 -8.88 11.46 10.48
CA THR A 156 -7.53 11.77 10.94
C THR A 156 -7.08 13.15 10.45
N ASN A 157 -7.32 13.47 9.19
CA ASN A 157 -6.97 14.75 8.59
C ASN A 157 -7.73 15.91 9.25
N ASP A 158 -9.02 15.77 9.52
CA ASP A 158 -9.84 16.78 10.21
C ASP A 158 -9.29 17.05 11.61
N ARG A 159 -8.91 16.01 12.36
CA ARG A 159 -8.30 16.15 13.70
C ARG A 159 -6.90 16.75 13.62
N LEU A 160 -6.13 16.43 12.58
CA LEU A 160 -4.82 17.03 12.35
C LEU A 160 -4.93 18.54 12.17
N HIS A 161 -5.91 19.03 11.41
CA HIS A 161 -6.15 20.47 11.22
C HIS A 161 -6.57 21.19 12.50
N VAL A 162 -7.28 20.53 13.40
CA VAL A 162 -7.56 21.09 14.74
C VAL A 162 -6.28 21.25 15.54
N ARG A 163 -5.36 20.30 15.45
CA ARG A 163 -4.10 20.30 16.22
C ARG A 163 -3.02 21.18 15.60
N PHE A 164 -2.99 21.26 14.26
CA PHE A 164 -2.03 22.03 13.45
C PHE A 164 -2.80 22.90 12.45
N PRO A 165 -3.38 24.03 12.88
CA PRO A 165 -4.28 24.85 12.03
C PRO A 165 -3.61 25.48 10.80
N GLN A 166 -2.27 25.48 10.75
CA GLN A 166 -1.49 25.94 9.60
C GLN A 166 -1.51 24.97 8.42
N LEU A 167 -1.79 23.67 8.63
CA LEU A 167 -1.99 22.69 7.57
C LEU A 167 -3.35 22.93 6.88
N ARG A 168 -3.41 22.76 5.56
CA ARG A 168 -4.58 23.11 4.74
C ARG A 168 -5.01 22.03 3.75
N THR A 169 -4.45 20.83 3.83
CA THR A 169 -4.79 19.75 2.89
C THR A 169 -6.24 19.32 3.05
N GLU A 170 -7.02 19.44 1.99
CA GLU A 170 -8.41 18.97 1.95
C GLU A 170 -8.48 17.59 1.30
N LEU A 171 -9.13 16.63 1.96
CA LEU A 171 -9.33 15.28 1.46
C LEU A 171 -10.83 15.00 1.26
N SER A 172 -11.20 14.51 0.08
CA SER A 172 -12.60 14.18 -0.22
C SER A 172 -12.99 12.83 0.37
N ARG A 173 -14.09 12.79 1.13
CA ARG A 173 -14.70 11.55 1.63
C ARG A 173 -15.44 10.77 0.55
N ASN A 174 -15.80 11.43 -0.56
CA ASN A 174 -16.53 10.83 -1.66
C ASN A 174 -15.56 10.02 -2.53
N VAL A 175 -15.71 8.70 -2.53
CA VAL A 175 -14.89 7.80 -3.34
C VAL A 175 -15.60 7.50 -4.65
N THR A 176 -14.95 7.79 -5.77
CA THR A 176 -15.39 7.35 -7.09
C THR A 176 -14.73 6.02 -7.43
N PHE A 177 -15.54 5.02 -7.76
CA PHE A 177 -15.10 3.67 -8.11
C PHE A 177 -15.09 3.48 -9.62
N ILE A 178 -14.03 2.90 -10.14
CA ILE A 178 -13.88 2.55 -11.56
C ILE A 178 -13.05 1.26 -11.67
N THR A 179 -13.31 0.44 -12.66
CA THR A 179 -12.43 -0.70 -12.97
C THR A 179 -11.26 -0.26 -13.83
N ALA A 180 -10.16 -1.00 -13.79
CA ALA A 180 -9.01 -0.75 -14.65
C ALA A 180 -9.38 -0.76 -16.15
N GLN A 181 -10.33 -1.64 -16.55
CA GLN A 181 -10.81 -1.68 -17.92
C GLN A 181 -11.67 -0.45 -18.29
N GLU A 182 -12.61 -0.04 -17.43
CA GLU A 182 -13.40 1.18 -17.66
C GLU A 182 -12.50 2.42 -17.75
N LEU A 183 -11.43 2.45 -16.94
CA LEU A 183 -10.45 3.53 -16.97
C LEU A 183 -9.67 3.57 -18.30
N GLU A 184 -9.29 2.41 -18.84
CA GLU A 184 -8.68 2.29 -20.17
C GLU A 184 -9.65 2.76 -21.26
N ASP A 185 -10.90 2.32 -21.22
CA ASP A 185 -11.95 2.68 -22.19
C ASP A 185 -12.27 4.20 -22.15
N MET A 186 -12.16 4.82 -20.95
CA MET A 186 -12.41 6.27 -20.78
C MET A 186 -11.27 7.13 -21.32
N TYR A 187 -10.03 6.65 -21.25
CA TYR A 187 -8.83 7.37 -21.69
C TYR A 187 -8.00 6.56 -22.69
N PRO A 188 -8.54 6.24 -23.86
CA PRO A 188 -7.88 5.35 -24.83
C PRO A 188 -6.57 5.91 -25.39
N ASP A 189 -6.41 7.25 -25.40
CA ASP A 189 -5.23 7.94 -25.91
C ASP A 189 -4.08 8.01 -24.89
N LEU A 190 -4.32 7.64 -23.63
CA LEU A 190 -3.28 7.60 -22.59
C LEU A 190 -2.61 6.23 -22.56
N GLU A 191 -1.28 6.21 -22.66
CA GLU A 191 -0.53 4.97 -22.87
C GLU A 191 -0.34 4.13 -21.60
N THR A 192 -0.25 4.79 -20.42
CA THR A 192 0.10 4.12 -19.16
C THR A 192 -1.02 4.19 -18.13
N GLY A 193 -1.06 3.19 -17.22
CA GLY A 193 -1.97 3.21 -16.07
C GLY A 193 -1.84 4.50 -15.26
N SER A 194 -0.62 4.92 -14.95
CA SER A 194 -0.37 6.13 -14.16
C SER A 194 -0.86 7.43 -14.83
N GLN A 195 -0.82 7.53 -16.17
CA GLN A 195 -1.41 8.68 -16.88
C GLN A 195 -2.94 8.71 -16.73
N ARG A 196 -3.59 7.56 -16.84
CA ARG A 196 -5.04 7.41 -16.68
C ARG A 196 -5.48 7.69 -15.24
N GLU A 197 -4.71 7.18 -14.25
CA GLU A 197 -4.90 7.47 -12.82
C GLU A 197 -4.85 8.98 -12.56
N ASN A 198 -3.80 9.65 -13.04
CA ASN A 198 -3.66 11.09 -12.87
C ASN A 198 -4.84 11.87 -13.46
N ALA A 199 -5.29 11.50 -14.66
CA ALA A 199 -6.43 12.16 -15.30
C ALA A 199 -7.71 11.98 -14.47
N PHE A 200 -8.01 10.76 -14.06
CA PHE A 200 -9.23 10.40 -13.33
C PHE A 200 -9.25 10.96 -11.88
N VAL A 201 -8.15 10.77 -11.14
CA VAL A 201 -8.08 11.22 -9.74
C VAL A 201 -8.04 12.74 -9.63
N ARG A 202 -7.49 13.44 -10.63
CA ARG A 202 -7.52 14.90 -10.68
C ARG A 202 -8.97 15.44 -10.67
N GLU A 203 -9.86 14.79 -11.42
CA GLU A 203 -11.27 15.19 -11.51
C GLU A 203 -12.04 14.79 -10.24
N HIS A 204 -11.84 13.57 -9.76
CA HIS A 204 -12.65 12.98 -8.70
C HIS A 204 -12.10 13.17 -7.28
N LYS A 205 -10.84 13.65 -7.13
CA LYS A 205 -10.10 13.91 -5.89
C LYS A 205 -9.81 12.68 -5.05
N THR A 206 -10.75 11.77 -4.86
CA THR A 206 -10.57 10.46 -4.22
C THR A 206 -11.16 9.38 -5.09
N ALA A 207 -10.35 8.42 -5.49
CA ALA A 207 -10.75 7.34 -6.38
C ALA A 207 -10.29 5.97 -5.88
N CYS A 208 -11.04 4.95 -6.28
CA CYS A 208 -10.68 3.56 -6.09
C CYS A 208 -10.70 2.87 -7.46
N ILE A 209 -9.52 2.44 -7.92
CA ILE A 209 -9.35 1.72 -9.18
C ILE A 209 -9.34 0.23 -8.86
N MET A 210 -10.24 -0.52 -9.48
CA MET A 210 -10.53 -1.92 -9.15
C MET A 210 -10.09 -2.84 -10.27
N GLN A 211 -9.90 -4.15 -9.92
CA GLN A 211 -9.64 -5.24 -10.86
C GLN A 211 -8.32 -5.06 -11.61
N ILE A 212 -7.22 -4.96 -10.84
CA ILE A 212 -5.85 -4.78 -11.31
C ILE A 212 -5.14 -6.12 -11.33
N GLY A 213 -4.30 -6.38 -12.35
CA GLY A 213 -3.42 -7.56 -12.46
C GLY A 213 -3.65 -8.41 -13.71
N GLY A 214 -4.90 -8.52 -14.18
CA GLY A 214 -5.21 -9.18 -15.44
C GLY A 214 -4.88 -8.30 -16.66
N LEU A 215 -4.82 -8.94 -17.85
CA LEU A 215 -4.69 -8.21 -19.11
C LEU A 215 -5.97 -7.45 -19.44
N LEU A 216 -5.84 -6.19 -19.81
CA LEU A 216 -6.91 -5.35 -20.35
C LEU A 216 -7.16 -5.69 -21.82
N ARG A 217 -8.17 -5.07 -22.44
CA ARG A 217 -8.50 -5.28 -23.87
C ARG A 217 -7.36 -4.89 -24.81
N SER A 218 -6.51 -3.95 -24.41
CA SER A 218 -5.28 -3.60 -25.13
C SER A 218 -4.24 -4.71 -25.16
N GLY A 219 -4.40 -5.79 -24.38
CA GLY A 219 -3.43 -6.85 -24.21
C GLY A 219 -2.31 -6.51 -23.21
N LYS A 220 -2.41 -5.40 -22.50
CA LYS A 220 -1.47 -5.00 -21.44
C LYS A 220 -2.19 -4.97 -20.09
N PRO A 221 -1.50 -5.23 -18.97
CA PRO A 221 -2.08 -5.01 -17.65
C PRO A 221 -2.17 -3.49 -17.37
N HIS A 222 -3.06 -3.11 -16.44
CA HIS A 222 -3.10 -1.74 -15.92
C HIS A 222 -1.82 -1.42 -15.15
N ASP A 223 -1.48 -2.30 -14.22
CA ASP A 223 -0.25 -2.30 -13.43
C ASP A 223 0.12 -3.73 -13.05
N GLY A 224 1.35 -3.94 -12.54
CA GLY A 224 1.82 -5.21 -12.01
C GLY A 224 1.08 -5.60 -10.72
N ARG A 225 0.80 -6.91 -10.57
CA ARG A 225 0.19 -7.44 -9.36
C ARG A 225 0.64 -8.88 -9.14
N ALA A 226 1.22 -9.16 -7.97
CA ALA A 226 1.59 -10.53 -7.61
C ALA A 226 0.36 -11.47 -7.67
N PRO A 227 0.54 -12.72 -8.15
CA PRO A 227 -0.58 -13.64 -8.36
C PRO A 227 -1.07 -14.33 -7.09
N ASP A 228 -0.36 -14.22 -5.97
CA ASP A 228 -0.47 -15.16 -4.87
C ASP A 228 -1.02 -14.58 -3.56
N TYR A 229 -1.59 -13.38 -3.59
CA TYR A 229 -2.32 -12.86 -2.42
C TYR A 229 -3.63 -12.15 -2.77
N ASP A 230 -3.70 -11.17 -3.69
CA ASP A 230 -4.95 -10.53 -4.09
C ASP A 230 -5.64 -11.27 -5.23
N ASP A 231 -6.96 -11.48 -5.14
CA ASP A 231 -7.75 -11.89 -6.30
C ASP A 231 -7.86 -10.70 -7.27
N TRP A 232 -7.34 -10.84 -8.49
CA TRP A 232 -7.29 -9.78 -9.49
C TRP A 232 -8.67 -9.25 -9.90
N ASN A 233 -9.73 -10.03 -9.67
CA ASN A 233 -11.11 -9.60 -9.90
C ASN A 233 -11.72 -8.87 -8.69
N LEU A 234 -11.06 -8.90 -7.52
CA LEU A 234 -11.59 -8.44 -6.24
C LEU A 234 -10.56 -7.60 -5.47
N ASN A 235 -9.70 -6.87 -6.17
CA ASN A 235 -8.69 -5.99 -5.60
C ASN A 235 -8.89 -4.54 -6.06
N CYS A 236 -8.19 -3.64 -5.42
CA CYS A 236 -8.18 -2.23 -5.81
C CYS A 236 -7.01 -1.47 -5.19
N ASP A 237 -6.76 -0.29 -5.75
CA ASP A 237 -5.90 0.73 -5.18
C ASP A 237 -6.70 1.99 -4.86
N ILE A 238 -6.39 2.62 -3.72
CA ILE A 238 -7.03 3.84 -3.24
C ILE A 238 -6.11 5.01 -3.46
N PHE A 239 -6.60 5.99 -4.21
CA PHE A 239 -5.87 7.19 -4.58
C PHE A 239 -6.52 8.43 -4.00
N PHE A 240 -5.67 9.38 -3.60
CA PHE A 240 -6.05 10.77 -3.37
C PHE A 240 -5.31 11.67 -4.35
N TRP A 241 -5.94 12.80 -4.70
CA TRP A 241 -5.25 13.85 -5.44
C TRP A 241 -4.32 14.62 -4.52
N ASP A 242 -3.03 14.61 -4.83
CA ASP A 242 -2.03 15.42 -4.15
C ASP A 242 -1.93 16.77 -4.84
N GLU A 243 -2.47 17.80 -4.19
CA GLU A 243 -2.45 19.17 -4.72
C GLU A 243 -1.03 19.76 -4.74
N THR A 244 -0.15 19.32 -3.84
CA THR A 244 1.24 19.79 -3.76
C THR A 244 2.03 19.33 -4.97
N LEU A 245 1.97 18.05 -5.28
CA LEU A 245 2.68 17.45 -6.42
C LEU A 245 1.87 17.47 -7.72
N ASN A 246 0.60 17.88 -7.67
CA ASN A 246 -0.32 17.89 -8.81
C ASN A 246 -0.40 16.52 -9.51
N ARG A 247 -0.60 15.46 -8.70
CA ARG A 247 -0.65 14.07 -9.15
C ARG A 247 -1.59 13.20 -8.31
N ALA A 248 -1.98 12.06 -8.87
CA ALA A 248 -2.58 10.98 -8.11
C ALA A 248 -1.53 10.36 -7.17
N LEU A 249 -1.90 10.18 -5.90
CA LEU A 249 -1.07 9.52 -4.91
C LEU A 249 -1.79 8.27 -4.40
N GLU A 250 -1.25 7.11 -4.71
CA GLU A 250 -1.70 5.84 -4.16
C GLU A 250 -1.35 5.77 -2.67
N ILE A 251 -2.37 5.63 -1.84
CA ILE A 251 -2.22 5.52 -0.38
C ILE A 251 -2.33 4.08 0.08
N SER A 252 -3.13 3.26 -0.60
CA SER A 252 -3.36 1.87 -0.21
C SER A 252 -3.57 0.98 -1.42
N SER A 253 -2.91 -0.17 -1.41
CA SER A 253 -3.23 -1.31 -2.26
C SER A 253 -3.87 -2.39 -1.39
N MET A 254 -5.02 -2.94 -1.81
CA MET A 254 -5.80 -3.90 -1.05
C MET A 254 -6.64 -4.82 -1.93
N GLY A 255 -7.09 -5.93 -1.35
CA GLY A 255 -8.00 -6.83 -2.06
C GLY A 255 -8.62 -7.89 -1.15
N ILE A 256 -9.72 -8.46 -1.64
CA ILE A 256 -10.18 -9.77 -1.17
C ILE A 256 -9.13 -10.76 -1.66
N ARG A 257 -8.62 -11.56 -0.72
CA ARG A 257 -7.50 -12.46 -1.03
C ARG A 257 -7.95 -13.64 -1.87
N VAL A 258 -7.03 -14.18 -2.63
CA VAL A 258 -7.27 -15.40 -3.43
C VAL A 258 -7.84 -16.52 -2.56
N ASP A 259 -8.78 -17.30 -3.10
CA ASP A 259 -9.12 -18.64 -2.63
C ASP A 259 -8.33 -19.68 -3.42
N ALA A 260 -8.58 -20.97 -3.19
CA ALA A 260 -7.86 -22.04 -3.89
C ALA A 260 -8.01 -21.96 -5.41
N GLU A 261 -9.22 -21.64 -5.90
CA GLU A 261 -9.51 -21.57 -7.34
C GLU A 261 -8.83 -20.37 -8.00
N SER A 262 -8.96 -19.17 -7.42
CA SER A 262 -8.35 -17.96 -7.96
C SER A 262 -6.82 -17.99 -7.86
N LEU A 263 -6.25 -18.58 -6.79
CA LEU A 263 -4.82 -18.78 -6.68
C LEU A 263 -4.30 -19.70 -7.80
N ASP A 264 -4.93 -20.86 -7.99
CA ASP A 264 -4.52 -21.83 -9.00
C ASP A 264 -4.51 -21.21 -10.41
N ARG A 265 -5.61 -20.50 -10.73
CA ARG A 265 -5.75 -19.76 -12.00
C ARG A 265 -4.67 -18.69 -12.16
N GLN A 266 -4.45 -17.86 -11.15
CA GLN A 266 -3.52 -16.73 -11.24
C GLN A 266 -2.06 -17.18 -11.31
N LEU A 267 -1.67 -18.24 -10.59
CA LEU A 267 -0.33 -18.81 -10.71
C LEU A 267 -0.03 -19.30 -12.13
N THR A 268 -1.00 -19.95 -12.78
CA THR A 268 -0.86 -20.37 -14.19
C THR A 268 -0.74 -19.15 -15.11
N LEU A 269 -1.61 -18.14 -14.97
CA LEU A 269 -1.57 -16.93 -15.80
C LEU A 269 -0.27 -16.14 -15.66
N ALA A 270 0.31 -16.13 -14.46
CA ALA A 270 1.57 -15.45 -14.16
C ALA A 270 2.82 -16.31 -14.41
N HIS A 271 2.67 -17.55 -14.90
CA HIS A 271 3.77 -18.50 -15.08
C HIS A 271 4.59 -18.76 -13.80
N CYS A 272 3.91 -18.83 -12.64
CA CYS A 272 4.48 -19.06 -11.32
C CYS A 272 4.05 -20.41 -10.71
N ASP A 273 3.92 -21.43 -11.53
CA ASP A 273 3.43 -22.76 -11.14
C ASP A 273 4.29 -23.46 -10.06
N ASP A 274 5.57 -23.16 -10.02
CA ASP A 274 6.53 -23.63 -9.02
C ASP A 274 6.13 -23.27 -7.60
N ARG A 275 5.46 -22.12 -7.40
CA ARG A 275 5.02 -21.65 -6.09
C ARG A 275 3.98 -22.54 -5.42
N ARG A 276 3.24 -23.38 -6.18
CA ARG A 276 2.30 -24.36 -5.61
C ARG A 276 2.95 -25.33 -4.61
N THR A 277 4.26 -25.54 -4.72
CA THR A 277 5.02 -26.43 -3.84
C THR A 277 5.38 -25.80 -2.49
N LEU A 278 5.29 -24.47 -2.35
CA LEU A 278 5.64 -23.75 -1.14
C LEU A 278 4.61 -23.99 -0.01
N PRO A 279 5.03 -24.00 1.26
CA PRO A 279 4.16 -24.31 2.40
C PRO A 279 2.89 -23.46 2.47
N PHE A 280 3.01 -22.13 2.33
CA PHE A 280 1.86 -21.22 2.37
C PHE A 280 0.86 -21.51 1.25
N HIS A 281 1.36 -21.73 0.00
CA HIS A 281 0.51 -21.97 -1.16
C HIS A 281 -0.22 -23.33 -1.06
N LYS A 282 0.45 -24.37 -0.54
CA LYS A 282 -0.18 -25.67 -0.26
C LYS A 282 -1.34 -25.55 0.74
N MET A 283 -1.14 -24.80 1.84
CA MET A 283 -2.19 -24.58 2.81
C MET A 283 -3.40 -23.87 2.19
N LEU A 284 -3.15 -22.92 1.29
CA LEU A 284 -4.20 -22.15 0.64
C LEU A 284 -4.96 -23.01 -0.39
N LEU A 285 -4.24 -23.76 -1.21
CA LEU A 285 -4.84 -24.68 -2.20
C LEU A 285 -5.65 -25.82 -1.55
N ASN A 286 -5.33 -26.19 -0.30
CA ASN A 286 -6.06 -27.17 0.49
C ASN A 286 -7.20 -26.56 1.33
N ASP A 287 -7.57 -25.29 1.13
CA ASP A 287 -8.58 -24.55 1.93
C ASP A 287 -8.28 -24.55 3.45
N GLU A 288 -7.01 -24.61 3.85
CA GLU A 288 -6.61 -24.60 5.25
C GLU A 288 -6.52 -23.19 5.84
N LEU A 289 -6.54 -22.14 5.03
CA LEU A 289 -6.46 -20.75 5.47
C LEU A 289 -7.82 -20.07 5.40
N PRO A 290 -8.16 -19.14 6.32
CA PRO A 290 -9.43 -18.42 6.28
C PRO A 290 -9.56 -17.57 5.01
N LEU A 291 -10.77 -17.32 4.55
CA LEU A 291 -11.06 -16.30 3.55
C LEU A 291 -10.85 -14.92 4.17
N THR A 292 -10.15 -14.03 3.48
CA THR A 292 -9.76 -12.75 4.03
C THR A 292 -9.84 -11.62 3.02
N ILE A 293 -9.89 -10.38 3.53
CA ILE A 293 -9.62 -9.13 2.85
C ILE A 293 -8.49 -8.43 3.58
N GLY A 294 -7.58 -7.82 2.85
CA GLY A 294 -6.46 -7.13 3.48
C GLY A 294 -5.74 -6.18 2.53
N GLY A 295 -4.79 -5.45 3.07
CA GLY A 295 -4.01 -4.46 2.31
C GLY A 295 -2.88 -3.87 3.13
N GLY A 296 -2.21 -2.89 2.53
CA GLY A 296 -1.23 -2.04 3.17
C GLY A 296 -1.56 -0.58 2.96
N ILE A 297 -1.40 0.24 4.00
CA ILE A 297 -1.57 1.70 3.92
C ILE A 297 -0.22 2.33 4.24
N GLY A 298 0.34 3.10 3.29
CA GLY A 298 1.64 3.74 3.44
C GLY A 298 1.64 4.79 4.55
N GLN A 299 2.40 4.58 5.62
CA GLN A 299 2.45 5.50 6.78
C GLN A 299 3.08 6.84 6.39
N SER A 300 4.23 6.79 5.74
CA SER A 300 4.94 7.99 5.29
C SER A 300 4.19 8.69 4.15
N ARG A 301 3.62 7.95 3.18
CA ARG A 301 2.78 8.54 2.13
C ARG A 301 1.56 9.26 2.69
N LEU A 302 0.88 8.68 3.69
CA LEU A 302 -0.26 9.31 4.33
C LEU A 302 0.14 10.60 5.07
N SER A 303 1.26 10.54 5.81
CA SER A 303 1.80 11.72 6.49
C SER A 303 2.18 12.82 5.49
N MET A 304 2.85 12.47 4.39
CA MET A 304 3.20 13.37 3.31
C MET A 304 1.96 14.07 2.71
N LEU A 305 0.93 13.29 2.36
CA LEU A 305 -0.32 13.81 1.82
C LEU A 305 -1.00 14.79 2.78
N MET A 306 -1.22 14.38 4.04
CA MET A 306 -1.94 15.20 5.03
C MET A 306 -1.20 16.49 5.39
N MET A 307 0.12 16.48 5.34
CA MET A 307 0.94 17.65 5.65
C MET A 307 1.25 18.51 4.41
N GLY A 308 0.88 18.05 3.21
CA GLY A 308 1.15 18.76 1.95
C GLY A 308 2.63 18.86 1.64
N CYS A 309 3.42 17.80 1.91
CA CYS A 309 4.85 17.76 1.67
C CYS A 309 5.18 17.51 0.17
N ALA A 310 6.25 18.10 -0.32
CA ALA A 310 6.70 17.91 -1.69
C ALA A 310 7.59 16.67 -1.87
N HIS A 311 8.18 16.15 -0.79
CA HIS A 311 9.06 14.99 -0.84
C HIS A 311 8.84 14.09 0.38
N ILE A 312 8.79 12.78 0.16
CA ILE A 312 8.58 11.79 1.24
C ILE A 312 9.66 11.87 2.33
N GLY A 313 10.86 12.33 1.99
CA GLY A 313 11.95 12.56 2.94
C GLY A 313 11.68 13.65 3.98
N GLU A 314 10.66 14.50 3.79
CA GLU A 314 10.24 15.44 4.83
C GLU A 314 9.54 14.74 6.02
N VAL A 315 9.02 13.54 5.79
CA VAL A 315 8.26 12.77 6.78
C VAL A 315 8.83 11.39 7.07
N GLN A 316 9.93 11.03 6.41
CA GLN A 316 10.57 9.73 6.56
C GLN A 316 12.09 9.85 6.57
N SER A 317 12.72 9.38 7.65
CA SER A 317 14.18 9.23 7.68
C SER A 317 14.59 8.02 6.83
N SER A 318 15.45 8.26 5.83
CA SER A 318 15.92 7.25 4.90
C SER A 318 17.30 7.64 4.33
N VAL A 319 17.75 6.90 3.31
CA VAL A 319 18.97 7.20 2.55
C VAL A 319 18.58 7.72 1.18
N TRP A 320 19.15 8.84 0.77
CA TRP A 320 18.83 9.53 -0.47
C TRP A 320 20.07 9.64 -1.38
N ASP A 321 19.86 9.62 -2.68
CA ASP A 321 20.92 9.90 -3.64
C ASP A 321 21.34 11.37 -3.66
N GLY A 322 22.51 11.65 -4.25
CA GLY A 322 23.06 13.00 -4.29
C GLY A 322 22.18 14.01 -5.03
N GLU A 323 21.46 13.59 -6.07
CA GLU A 323 20.55 14.45 -6.85
C GLU A 323 19.36 14.90 -5.99
N THR A 324 18.76 13.95 -5.24
CA THR A 324 17.70 14.23 -4.29
C THR A 324 18.13 15.20 -3.19
N VAL A 325 19.30 14.94 -2.56
CA VAL A 325 19.83 15.79 -1.50
C VAL A 325 20.10 17.21 -2.01
N GLU A 326 20.72 17.34 -3.18
CA GLU A 326 21.00 18.65 -3.79
C GLU A 326 19.72 19.42 -4.12
N ALA A 327 18.74 18.76 -4.76
CA ALA A 327 17.46 19.38 -5.14
C ALA A 327 16.69 19.88 -3.91
N CYS A 328 16.56 19.03 -2.88
CA CYS A 328 15.87 19.38 -1.64
C CYS A 328 16.59 20.49 -0.86
N THR A 329 17.92 20.42 -0.76
CA THR A 329 18.71 21.46 -0.08
C THR A 329 18.56 22.82 -0.77
N LYS A 330 18.64 22.85 -2.11
CA LYS A 330 18.47 24.09 -2.89
C LYS A 330 17.08 24.71 -2.72
N ALA A 331 16.07 23.87 -2.53
CA ALA A 331 14.69 24.30 -2.31
C ALA A 331 14.37 24.61 -0.84
N GLY A 332 15.30 24.39 0.08
CA GLY A 332 15.05 24.55 1.52
C GLY A 332 14.14 23.49 2.12
N ILE A 333 14.06 22.32 1.51
CA ILE A 333 13.30 21.16 1.98
C ILE A 333 14.19 20.36 2.93
N PRO A 334 13.81 20.21 4.23
CA PRO A 334 14.55 19.38 5.16
C PRO A 334 14.27 17.89 4.88
N LEU A 335 15.32 17.10 4.64
CA LEU A 335 15.24 15.64 4.65
C LEU A 335 15.56 15.15 6.07
N LEU A 336 14.68 14.28 6.63
CA LEU A 336 14.82 13.71 8.00
C LEU A 336 15.94 12.69 8.09
#